data_96f7761272d6919a5614db2fb52b1348
#
_entry.id   96f7761272d6919a5614db2fb52b1348
#
_cell.length_a   1.000
_cell.length_b   1.000
_cell.length_c   1.000
_cell.angle_alpha   90.00
_cell.angle_beta   90.00
_cell.angle_gamma   90.00
#
_symmetry.space_group_name_H-M   'P 1'
#
loop_
_entity.id
_entity.type
_entity.pdbx_description
1 polymer ?
#
loop_
_entity_poly.entity_id
_entity_poly.type
_entity_poly.pdbx_seq_one_letter_code
_entity_poly.pdbx_strand_id
1 'polypeptide(L)'
;MMPPLGGIMRLRYRFISFLFFILLFISNSCRGALPENFIDLSDDVQAMLLEIEFFSEQGHSFWGDEFVTPSSQSYVKYLDDYASRAQIDFNLGTIRVETQKNTNYVDVLSHAIVSTLLTPADPKQVDIYTAQDVGLTGKPFLLNRVKDHEGKAIAYRWRAQKYADYLLENALYSGWVNGHKTYWVDIPLVKQFKRISAQQYLPYVSQSARKHRLDEALVFAIIETESSFNPFAVSRSHAYGLMQIMPNTAGRDYFQRIKKRDIRPTRQYLFNAQNNIEVGSGYLSILRDAYLRGIDNELSQEYCIIAAYNGGAGQLLRSFDRDRKKAISKINSMSSQQVYQYIVKYHPKLESRNYLKKVIKFKKKYSF
;
A
#
# COMPACT_ATOMS: atom_id res chain seq x y z
N MET A 1 -49.28 20.60 -23.03
CA MET A 1 -49.07 19.31 -22.35
C MET A 1 -47.64 19.27 -21.82
N MET A 2 -47.45 19.50 -20.53
CA MET A 2 -46.12 19.41 -19.85
C MET A 2 -45.91 17.98 -19.33
N PRO A 3 -44.70 17.38 -19.43
CA PRO A 3 -44.40 16.10 -18.83
C PRO A 3 -44.06 16.28 -17.34
N PRO A 4 -44.30 15.27 -16.48
CA PRO A 4 -44.21 15.41 -15.03
C PRO A 4 -42.77 15.33 -14.52
N LEU A 5 -42.38 16.36 -13.78
CA LEU A 5 -41.17 16.42 -12.93
C LEU A 5 -41.32 15.48 -11.71
N GLY A 6 -41.03 14.21 -11.86
CA GLY A 6 -41.25 13.24 -10.78
C GLY A 6 -40.07 12.28 -10.48
N GLY A 7 -39.02 12.25 -11.30
CA GLY A 7 -38.00 11.19 -11.22
C GLY A 7 -36.74 11.51 -10.38
N ILE A 8 -36.34 12.76 -10.32
CA ILE A 8 -35.04 13.15 -9.71
C ILE A 8 -35.11 13.33 -8.20
N MET A 9 -36.29 13.65 -7.68
CA MET A 9 -36.47 13.87 -6.22
C MET A 9 -36.56 12.56 -5.40
N ARG A 10 -36.99 11.44 -6.00
CA ARG A 10 -37.09 10.15 -5.30
C ARG A 10 -35.72 9.44 -5.10
N LEU A 11 -34.73 9.72 -5.95
CA LEU A 11 -33.38 9.13 -5.81
C LEU A 11 -32.58 9.81 -4.69
N ARG A 12 -32.73 11.13 -4.51
CA ARG A 12 -32.07 11.87 -3.41
C ARG A 12 -32.61 11.49 -2.03
N TYR A 13 -33.90 11.25 -1.89
CA TYR A 13 -34.51 10.82 -0.61
C TYR A 13 -34.15 9.39 -0.22
N ARG A 14 -33.92 8.49 -1.19
CA ARG A 14 -33.48 7.12 -0.86
C ARG A 14 -32.01 7.08 -0.38
N PHE A 15 -31.16 7.92 -0.94
CA PHE A 15 -29.75 7.98 -0.49
C PHE A 15 -29.62 8.63 0.91
N ILE A 16 -30.35 9.70 1.17
CA ILE A 16 -30.36 10.37 2.48
C ILE A 16 -30.99 9.48 3.54
N SER A 17 -32.04 8.72 3.22
CA SER A 17 -32.67 7.77 4.13
C SER A 17 -31.79 6.57 4.47
N PHE A 18 -30.94 6.13 3.52
CA PHE A 18 -29.98 5.04 3.77
C PHE A 18 -28.80 5.51 4.66
N LEU A 19 -28.32 6.73 4.45
CA LEU A 19 -27.32 7.35 5.33
C LEU A 19 -27.84 7.56 6.78
N PHE A 20 -29.10 7.95 6.93
CA PHE A 20 -29.72 8.16 8.25
C PHE A 20 -30.01 6.85 8.99
N PHE A 21 -30.25 5.73 8.27
CA PHE A 21 -30.43 4.40 8.87
C PHE A 21 -29.11 3.80 9.35
N ILE A 22 -28.00 4.06 8.69
CA ILE A 22 -26.66 3.62 9.13
C ILE A 22 -26.24 4.34 10.42
N LEU A 23 -26.58 5.64 10.58
CA LEU A 23 -26.29 6.42 11.79
C LEU A 23 -27.09 5.99 13.03
N LEU A 24 -28.21 5.28 12.88
CA LEU A 24 -29.08 4.88 13.99
C LEU A 24 -28.75 3.49 14.59
N PHE A 25 -27.92 2.69 13.92
CA PHE A 25 -27.53 1.35 14.40
C PHE A 25 -26.13 1.26 15.02
N ILE A 26 -25.40 2.38 15.12
CA ILE A 26 -24.08 2.40 15.76
C ILE A 26 -24.28 2.46 17.28
N SER A 27 -24.48 1.31 17.90
CA SER A 27 -24.46 1.16 19.34
C SER A 27 -23.03 1.25 19.89
N ASN A 28 -22.89 1.91 21.00
CA ASN A 28 -21.75 2.41 21.77
C ASN A 28 -20.61 1.42 22.14
N SER A 29 -20.06 0.65 21.22
CA SER A 29 -18.91 -0.21 21.57
C SER A 29 -17.91 -0.24 20.42
N CYS A 30 -16.76 0.36 20.59
CA CYS A 30 -15.64 0.48 19.65
C CYS A 30 -15.85 1.40 18.44
N ARG A 31 -16.04 2.68 18.67
CA ARG A 31 -15.84 3.70 17.64
C ARG A 31 -14.34 3.92 17.45
N GLY A 32 -13.79 3.47 16.34
CA GLY A 32 -12.65 4.13 15.73
C GLY A 32 -13.14 5.53 15.37
N ALA A 33 -12.79 6.55 16.16
CA ALA A 33 -13.41 7.86 16.05
C ALA A 33 -13.14 8.43 14.66
N LEU A 34 -14.20 8.64 13.86
CA LEU A 34 -14.13 9.48 12.66
C LEU A 34 -13.47 10.81 13.08
N PRO A 35 -12.63 11.41 12.22
CA PRO A 35 -11.93 12.65 12.55
C PRO A 35 -12.95 13.74 12.89
N GLU A 36 -12.61 14.61 13.85
CA GLU A 36 -13.50 15.70 14.31
C GLU A 36 -14.02 16.57 13.16
N ASN A 37 -13.23 16.72 12.10
CA ASN A 37 -13.60 17.47 10.88
C ASN A 37 -14.21 16.59 9.78
N PHE A 38 -14.80 15.43 10.11
CA PHE A 38 -15.34 14.49 9.12
C PHE A 38 -16.34 15.15 8.16
N ILE A 39 -17.23 16.01 8.67
CA ILE A 39 -18.27 16.70 7.89
C ILE A 39 -17.67 17.69 6.89
N ASP A 40 -16.49 18.22 7.17
CA ASP A 40 -15.79 19.20 6.31
C ASP A 40 -14.95 18.53 5.19
N LEU A 41 -14.88 17.20 5.20
CA LEU A 41 -14.17 16.44 4.18
C LEU A 41 -15.02 16.31 2.91
N SER A 42 -14.36 16.10 1.76
CA SER A 42 -15.08 15.84 0.51
C SER A 42 -15.86 14.51 0.57
N ASP A 43 -16.97 14.43 -0.17
CA ASP A 43 -17.89 13.27 -0.14
C ASP A 43 -17.17 11.94 -0.40
N ASP A 44 -16.17 11.92 -1.30
CA ASP A 44 -15.37 10.74 -1.60
C ASP A 44 -14.47 10.29 -0.44
N VAL A 45 -13.94 11.24 0.35
CA VAL A 45 -13.15 10.94 1.55
C VAL A 45 -14.06 10.50 2.69
N GLN A 46 -15.23 11.12 2.86
CA GLN A 46 -16.22 10.68 3.83
C GLN A 46 -16.68 9.25 3.55
N ALA A 47 -17.05 8.94 2.29
CA ALA A 47 -17.45 7.60 1.88
C ALA A 47 -16.35 6.56 2.16
N MET A 48 -15.10 6.89 1.85
CA MET A 48 -13.96 6.01 2.12
C MET A 48 -13.76 5.76 3.63
N LEU A 49 -13.90 6.78 4.47
CA LEU A 49 -13.74 6.62 5.93
C LEU A 49 -14.85 5.74 6.51
N LEU A 50 -16.08 5.89 6.04
CA LEU A 50 -17.21 5.03 6.42
C LEU A 50 -17.00 3.58 5.95
N GLU A 51 -16.47 3.38 4.74
CA GLU A 51 -16.12 2.06 4.22
C GLU A 51 -15.06 1.36 5.10
N ILE A 52 -14.03 2.10 5.52
CA ILE A 52 -12.96 1.59 6.40
C ILE A 52 -13.50 1.30 7.80
N GLU A 53 -14.38 2.15 8.34
CA GLU A 53 -14.99 1.94 9.65
C GLU A 53 -15.88 0.69 9.66
N PHE A 54 -16.75 0.55 8.65
CA PHE A 54 -17.58 -0.65 8.47
C PHE A 54 -16.73 -1.91 8.31
N PHE A 55 -15.70 -1.86 7.48
CA PHE A 55 -14.74 -2.95 7.31
C PHE A 55 -14.10 -3.36 8.64
N SER A 56 -13.69 -2.38 9.46
CA SER A 56 -13.06 -2.63 10.75
C SER A 56 -14.05 -3.23 11.75
N GLU A 57 -15.27 -2.73 11.80
CA GLU A 57 -16.31 -3.24 12.69
C GLU A 57 -16.66 -4.70 12.36
N GLN A 58 -16.90 -5.01 11.09
CA GLN A 58 -17.19 -6.38 10.65
C GLN A 58 -16.01 -7.31 10.91
N GLY A 59 -14.81 -6.88 10.56
CA GLY A 59 -13.61 -7.68 10.77
C GLY A 59 -13.34 -7.99 12.25
N HIS A 60 -13.48 -7.01 13.13
CA HIS A 60 -13.33 -7.22 14.58
C HIS A 60 -14.39 -8.16 15.17
N SER A 61 -15.61 -8.18 14.62
CA SER A 61 -16.66 -9.08 15.11
C SER A 61 -16.29 -10.55 14.94
N PHE A 62 -15.56 -10.91 13.89
CA PHE A 62 -15.09 -12.28 13.63
C PHE A 62 -13.73 -12.57 14.29
N TRP A 63 -12.76 -11.64 14.14
CA TRP A 63 -11.36 -11.90 14.44
C TRP A 63 -10.88 -11.29 15.76
N GLY A 64 -11.67 -10.44 16.42
CA GLY A 64 -11.28 -9.77 17.66
C GLY A 64 -9.94 -9.05 17.53
N ASP A 65 -9.04 -9.27 18.49
CA ASP A 65 -7.70 -8.68 18.50
C ASP A 65 -6.79 -9.20 17.36
N GLU A 66 -7.15 -10.32 16.74
CA GLU A 66 -6.47 -10.89 15.56
C GLU A 66 -6.94 -10.27 14.24
N PHE A 67 -7.81 -9.27 14.28
CA PHE A 67 -8.20 -8.54 13.08
C PHE A 67 -7.01 -7.80 12.47
N VAL A 68 -6.79 -7.99 11.18
CA VAL A 68 -5.67 -7.39 10.43
C VAL A 68 -6.19 -6.51 9.32
N THR A 69 -5.69 -5.29 9.26
CA THR A 69 -5.96 -4.36 8.15
C THR A 69 -4.87 -4.42 7.09
N PRO A 70 -5.19 -4.14 5.81
CA PRO A 70 -4.17 -3.92 4.78
C PRO A 70 -3.15 -2.86 5.22
N SER A 71 -1.89 -3.05 4.84
CA SER A 71 -0.82 -2.10 5.14
C SER A 71 0.07 -1.86 3.93
N SER A 72 1.09 -1.01 4.07
CA SER A 72 2.07 -0.83 3.00
C SER A 72 2.81 -2.12 2.65
N GLN A 73 3.02 -3.02 3.61
CA GLN A 73 3.82 -4.23 3.44
C GLN A 73 3.02 -5.54 3.56
N SER A 74 1.71 -5.45 3.74
CA SER A 74 0.83 -6.61 3.73
C SER A 74 -0.42 -6.35 2.90
N TYR A 75 -0.78 -7.34 2.09
CA TYR A 75 -2.08 -7.43 1.45
C TYR A 75 -2.98 -8.25 2.36
N VAL A 76 -4.20 -7.79 2.59
CA VAL A 76 -5.22 -8.53 3.34
C VAL A 76 -6.52 -8.44 2.56
N LYS A 77 -7.15 -9.57 2.34
CA LYS A 77 -8.48 -9.66 1.71
C LYS A 77 -9.35 -10.57 2.56
N TYR A 78 -10.48 -10.06 2.97
CA TYR A 78 -11.54 -10.86 3.59
C TYR A 78 -12.47 -11.42 2.54
N LEU A 79 -13.05 -12.59 2.82
CA LEU A 79 -13.95 -13.35 1.99
C LEU A 79 -15.05 -13.94 2.88
N ASP A 80 -16.09 -14.52 2.28
CA ASP A 80 -17.15 -15.24 3.01
C ASP A 80 -17.78 -14.45 4.15
N ASP A 81 -18.16 -13.19 3.89
CA ASP A 81 -18.71 -12.27 4.88
C ASP A 81 -17.80 -12.11 6.12
N TYR A 82 -16.50 -11.89 5.88
CA TYR A 82 -15.42 -11.75 6.86
C TYR A 82 -15.02 -13.02 7.62
N ALA A 83 -15.68 -14.15 7.42
CA ALA A 83 -15.34 -15.41 8.10
C ALA A 83 -14.04 -16.05 7.57
N SER A 84 -13.59 -15.67 6.40
CA SER A 84 -12.31 -16.10 5.79
C SER A 84 -11.43 -14.92 5.48
N ARG A 85 -10.10 -15.12 5.50
CA ARG A 85 -9.14 -14.09 5.06
C ARG A 85 -7.92 -14.71 4.40
N ALA A 86 -7.37 -13.94 3.46
CA ALA A 86 -6.05 -14.17 2.88
C ALA A 86 -5.14 -13.01 3.28
N GLN A 87 -3.96 -13.32 3.81
CA GLN A 87 -2.93 -12.35 4.16
C GLN A 87 -1.63 -12.68 3.45
N ILE A 88 -1.05 -11.71 2.73
CA ILE A 88 0.28 -11.81 2.13
C ILE A 88 1.20 -10.86 2.89
N ASP A 89 2.21 -11.40 3.57
CA ASP A 89 3.28 -10.61 4.19
C ASP A 89 4.47 -10.54 3.23
N PHE A 90 4.70 -9.37 2.65
CA PHE A 90 5.80 -9.14 1.70
C PHE A 90 7.16 -8.98 2.38
N ASN A 91 7.23 -8.82 3.70
CA ASN A 91 8.50 -8.83 4.42
C ASN A 91 8.95 -10.24 4.71
N LEU A 92 8.04 -11.06 5.26
CA LEU A 92 8.30 -12.45 5.61
C LEU A 92 8.31 -13.34 4.36
N GLY A 93 7.60 -12.95 3.30
CA GLY A 93 7.47 -13.75 2.08
C GLY A 93 6.54 -14.95 2.28
N THR A 94 5.44 -14.75 3.00
CA THR A 94 4.45 -15.78 3.34
C THR A 94 3.04 -15.34 2.97
N ILE A 95 2.20 -16.30 2.65
CA ILE A 95 0.78 -16.14 2.46
C ILE A 95 0.08 -17.07 3.45
N ARG A 96 -0.85 -16.54 4.23
CA ARG A 96 -1.78 -17.33 5.04
C ARG A 96 -3.18 -17.19 4.49
N VAL A 97 -3.87 -18.31 4.26
CA VAL A 97 -5.29 -18.34 3.92
C VAL A 97 -6.00 -19.13 5.01
N GLU A 98 -6.99 -18.52 5.63
CA GLU A 98 -7.64 -19.08 6.80
C GLU A 98 -9.14 -18.83 6.81
N THR A 99 -9.90 -19.70 7.51
CA THR A 99 -11.35 -19.57 7.69
C THR A 99 -11.79 -19.99 9.09
N GLN A 100 -12.80 -19.29 9.60
CA GLN A 100 -13.53 -19.63 10.84
C GLN A 100 -14.85 -20.37 10.54
N LYS A 101 -15.16 -20.63 9.26
CA LYS A 101 -16.31 -21.48 8.91
C LYS A 101 -16.02 -22.92 9.30
N ASN A 102 -16.93 -23.51 10.09
CA ASN A 102 -16.80 -24.90 10.56
C ASN A 102 -17.49 -25.90 9.62
N THR A 103 -18.54 -25.46 8.92
CA THR A 103 -19.23 -26.26 7.90
C THR A 103 -18.56 -26.04 6.56
N ASN A 104 -18.26 -27.13 5.85
CA ASN A 104 -17.64 -27.11 4.50
C ASN A 104 -16.32 -26.30 4.44
N TYR A 105 -15.55 -26.27 5.55
CA TYR A 105 -14.31 -25.48 5.63
C TYR A 105 -13.29 -25.85 4.53
N VAL A 106 -13.30 -27.09 4.05
CA VAL A 106 -12.41 -27.56 2.97
C VAL A 106 -12.73 -26.83 1.67
N ASP A 107 -14.02 -26.79 1.27
CA ASP A 107 -14.44 -26.09 0.05
C ASP A 107 -14.24 -24.58 0.15
N VAL A 108 -14.53 -24.02 1.33
CA VAL A 108 -14.32 -22.58 1.61
C VAL A 108 -12.83 -22.21 1.48
N LEU A 109 -11.94 -22.99 2.12
CA LEU A 109 -10.49 -22.76 2.00
C LEU A 109 -10.00 -22.97 0.58
N SER A 110 -10.46 -24.03 -0.11
CA SER A 110 -10.11 -24.28 -1.51
C SER A 110 -10.44 -23.07 -2.38
N HIS A 111 -11.65 -22.53 -2.26
CA HIS A 111 -12.07 -21.31 -2.96
C HIS A 111 -11.20 -20.11 -2.59
N ALA A 112 -10.95 -19.87 -1.31
CA ALA A 112 -10.12 -18.76 -0.83
C ALA A 112 -8.66 -18.85 -1.31
N ILE A 113 -8.07 -20.06 -1.34
CA ILE A 113 -6.72 -20.30 -1.86
C ILE A 113 -6.68 -19.98 -3.36
N VAL A 114 -7.63 -20.51 -4.15
CA VAL A 114 -7.70 -20.25 -5.59
C VAL A 114 -7.87 -18.76 -5.87
N SER A 115 -8.78 -18.09 -5.17
CA SER A 115 -9.01 -16.64 -5.28
C SER A 115 -7.74 -15.84 -4.98
N THR A 116 -7.03 -16.22 -3.91
CA THR A 116 -5.78 -15.57 -3.51
C THR A 116 -4.68 -15.75 -4.57
N LEU A 117 -4.46 -16.97 -5.03
CA LEU A 117 -3.42 -17.30 -6.01
C LEU A 117 -3.63 -16.62 -7.36
N LEU A 118 -4.89 -16.41 -7.73
CA LEU A 118 -5.29 -15.79 -9.01
C LEU A 118 -5.71 -14.32 -8.88
N THR A 119 -5.50 -13.68 -7.73
CA THR A 119 -5.76 -12.24 -7.56
C THR A 119 -5.14 -11.45 -8.71
N PRO A 120 -5.92 -10.61 -9.42
CA PRO A 120 -5.41 -9.82 -10.55
C PRO A 120 -4.26 -8.90 -10.17
N ALA A 121 -3.31 -8.73 -11.09
CA ALA A 121 -2.17 -7.82 -10.89
C ALA A 121 -2.56 -6.33 -10.94
N ASP A 122 -3.72 -6.01 -11.50
CA ASP A 122 -4.26 -4.65 -11.53
C ASP A 122 -5.08 -4.37 -10.25
N PRO A 123 -4.59 -3.51 -9.33
CA PRO A 123 -5.29 -3.23 -8.08
C PRO A 123 -6.68 -2.59 -8.25
N LYS A 124 -6.99 -2.04 -9.44
CA LYS A 124 -8.32 -1.48 -9.73
C LYS A 124 -9.42 -2.54 -9.79
N GLN A 125 -9.03 -3.81 -10.01
CA GLN A 125 -9.95 -4.94 -10.08
C GLN A 125 -10.17 -5.59 -8.71
N VAL A 126 -9.51 -5.09 -7.67
CA VAL A 126 -9.52 -5.68 -6.32
C VAL A 126 -10.00 -4.67 -5.31
N ASP A 127 -11.14 -4.93 -4.71
CA ASP A 127 -11.60 -4.17 -3.55
C ASP A 127 -11.10 -4.84 -2.27
N ILE A 128 -10.18 -4.17 -1.56
CA ILE A 128 -9.54 -4.67 -0.35
C ILE A 128 -10.31 -4.35 0.94
N TYR A 129 -11.35 -3.52 0.86
CA TYR A 129 -12.15 -3.11 2.03
C TYR A 129 -13.54 -3.77 2.10
N THR A 130 -13.83 -4.69 1.19
CA THR A 130 -15.06 -5.50 1.24
C THR A 130 -14.73 -6.98 1.35
N ALA A 131 -15.72 -7.79 1.77
CA ALA A 131 -15.60 -9.24 1.77
C ALA A 131 -16.10 -9.89 0.46
N GLN A 132 -16.29 -9.09 -0.60
CA GLN A 132 -16.72 -9.59 -1.90
C GLN A 132 -15.62 -10.36 -2.63
N ASP A 133 -16.03 -11.35 -3.41
CA ASP A 133 -15.12 -12.12 -4.25
C ASP A 133 -14.39 -11.25 -5.26
N VAL A 134 -13.13 -11.61 -5.52
CA VAL A 134 -12.30 -10.96 -6.54
C VAL A 134 -12.59 -11.61 -7.89
N GLY A 135 -12.86 -10.78 -8.90
CA GLY A 135 -12.94 -11.25 -10.28
C GLY A 135 -11.60 -11.82 -10.75
N LEU A 136 -11.58 -13.12 -11.11
CA LEU A 136 -10.34 -13.82 -11.49
C LEU A 136 -10.00 -13.62 -12.97
N THR A 137 -9.80 -12.37 -13.39
CA THR A 137 -9.51 -12.02 -14.78
C THR A 137 -8.12 -11.40 -14.91
N GLY A 138 -7.46 -11.65 -16.05
CA GLY A 138 -6.15 -11.09 -16.35
C GLY A 138 -4.99 -11.87 -15.74
N LYS A 139 -3.82 -11.23 -15.68
CA LYS A 139 -2.59 -11.84 -15.17
C LYS A 139 -2.61 -11.88 -13.64
N PRO A 140 -2.39 -13.04 -13.01
CA PRO A 140 -2.30 -13.11 -11.56
C PRO A 140 -1.12 -12.31 -10.99
N PHE A 141 -1.37 -11.58 -9.90
CA PHE A 141 -0.33 -10.85 -9.19
C PHE A 141 0.79 -11.78 -8.67
N LEU A 142 0.41 -12.97 -8.17
CA LEU A 142 1.35 -13.95 -7.61
C LEU A 142 2.04 -14.83 -8.67
N LEU A 143 1.79 -14.61 -9.96
CA LEU A 143 2.44 -15.36 -11.03
C LEU A 143 3.98 -15.27 -10.91
N ASN A 144 4.65 -16.42 -10.91
CA ASN A 144 6.07 -16.63 -10.65
C ASN A 144 6.55 -16.30 -9.22
N ARG A 145 5.71 -15.69 -8.37
CA ARG A 145 6.04 -15.44 -6.95
C ARG A 145 5.66 -16.60 -6.05
N VAL A 146 4.70 -17.43 -6.49
CA VAL A 146 4.36 -18.72 -5.88
C VAL A 146 4.61 -19.82 -6.89
N LYS A 147 5.06 -20.96 -6.42
CA LYS A 147 5.19 -22.21 -7.16
C LYS A 147 4.31 -23.26 -6.49
N ASP A 148 3.66 -24.10 -7.31
CA ASP A 148 2.96 -25.28 -6.78
C ASP A 148 3.94 -26.36 -6.28
N HIS A 149 3.42 -27.45 -5.74
CA HIS A 149 4.20 -28.60 -5.26
C HIS A 149 5.03 -29.29 -6.35
N GLU A 150 4.74 -29.06 -7.63
CA GLU A 150 5.54 -29.50 -8.78
C GLU A 150 6.58 -28.47 -9.22
N GLY A 151 6.73 -27.35 -8.52
CA GLY A 151 7.64 -26.26 -8.87
C GLY A 151 7.17 -25.39 -10.05
N LYS A 152 5.90 -25.49 -10.46
CA LYS A 152 5.32 -24.77 -11.59
C LYS A 152 4.68 -23.45 -11.17
N ALA A 153 4.73 -22.46 -12.05
CA ALA A 153 4.03 -21.19 -11.85
C ALA A 153 2.51 -21.35 -12.00
N ILE A 154 1.76 -20.64 -11.18
CA ILE A 154 0.30 -20.73 -11.13
C ILE A 154 -0.29 -19.56 -11.93
N ALA A 155 -0.78 -19.87 -13.13
CA ALA A 155 -1.36 -18.87 -14.05
C ALA A 155 -2.85 -19.14 -14.34
N TYR A 156 -3.34 -20.35 -14.08
CA TYR A 156 -4.67 -20.82 -14.49
C TYR A 156 -5.42 -21.47 -13.34
N ARG A 157 -6.74 -21.37 -13.38
CA ARG A 157 -7.64 -21.88 -12.32
C ARG A 157 -7.43 -23.36 -12.02
N TRP A 158 -7.30 -24.21 -13.05
CA TRP A 158 -7.09 -25.65 -12.85
C TRP A 158 -5.81 -25.96 -12.05
N ARG A 159 -4.72 -25.18 -12.26
CA ARG A 159 -3.47 -25.37 -11.52
C ARG A 159 -3.55 -24.81 -10.10
N ALA A 160 -4.22 -23.67 -9.92
CA ALA A 160 -4.52 -23.12 -8.60
C ALA A 160 -5.36 -24.11 -7.78
N GLN A 161 -6.37 -24.73 -8.40
CA GLN A 161 -7.20 -25.77 -7.78
C GLN A 161 -6.37 -26.98 -7.38
N LYS A 162 -5.58 -27.55 -8.32
CA LYS A 162 -4.70 -28.70 -8.02
C LYS A 162 -3.76 -28.41 -6.84
N TYR A 163 -3.26 -27.18 -6.73
CA TYR A 163 -2.39 -26.80 -5.62
C TYR A 163 -3.17 -26.58 -4.32
N ALA A 164 -4.37 -26.04 -4.39
CA ALA A 164 -5.26 -25.92 -3.22
C ALA A 164 -5.59 -27.31 -2.65
N ASP A 165 -5.96 -28.28 -3.50
CA ASP A 165 -6.27 -29.66 -3.09
C ASP A 165 -5.05 -30.30 -2.40
N TYR A 166 -3.85 -30.15 -2.99
CA TYR A 166 -2.60 -30.62 -2.39
C TYR A 166 -2.34 -30.01 -1.00
N LEU A 167 -2.54 -28.68 -0.85
CA LEU A 167 -2.33 -27.98 0.43
C LEU A 167 -3.31 -28.46 1.50
N LEU A 168 -4.57 -28.66 1.14
CA LEU A 168 -5.61 -29.12 2.06
C LEU A 168 -5.38 -30.56 2.53
N GLU A 169 -4.81 -31.41 1.67
CA GLU A 169 -4.46 -32.78 2.03
C GLU A 169 -3.17 -32.87 2.87
N ASN A 170 -2.17 -32.00 2.61
CA ASN A 170 -0.80 -32.19 3.12
C ASN A 170 -0.32 -31.12 4.09
N ALA A 171 -0.95 -29.94 4.14
CA ALA A 171 -0.50 -28.78 4.88
C ALA A 171 -1.61 -28.00 5.58
N LEU A 172 -2.73 -28.65 5.86
CA LEU A 172 -3.85 -28.04 6.59
C LEU A 172 -3.56 -28.03 8.08
N TYR A 173 -3.68 -26.87 8.67
CA TYR A 173 -3.58 -26.64 10.12
C TYR A 173 -4.93 -26.24 10.70
N SER A 174 -5.09 -26.41 12.01
CA SER A 174 -6.23 -25.88 12.74
C SER A 174 -5.86 -25.46 14.15
N GLY A 175 -6.60 -24.50 14.67
CA GLY A 175 -6.43 -23.95 16.03
C GLY A 175 -7.63 -23.15 16.46
N TRP A 176 -7.47 -22.36 17.53
CA TRP A 176 -8.51 -21.48 18.04
C TRP A 176 -8.03 -20.03 17.92
N VAL A 177 -8.84 -19.18 17.29
CA VAL A 177 -8.59 -17.75 17.12
C VAL A 177 -9.84 -17.01 17.58
N ASN A 178 -9.71 -16.12 18.55
CA ASN A 178 -10.82 -15.36 19.14
C ASN A 178 -12.03 -16.25 19.55
N GLY A 179 -11.74 -17.44 20.13
CA GLY A 179 -12.78 -18.37 20.55
C GLY A 179 -13.44 -19.18 19.42
N HIS A 180 -13.05 -19.01 18.19
CA HIS A 180 -13.55 -19.73 17.01
C HIS A 180 -12.54 -20.77 16.52
N LYS A 181 -13.04 -21.97 16.18
CA LYS A 181 -12.23 -22.96 15.49
C LYS A 181 -11.83 -22.41 14.13
N THR A 182 -10.53 -22.34 13.87
CA THR A 182 -9.97 -21.74 12.65
C THR A 182 -9.12 -22.80 11.94
N TYR A 183 -9.23 -22.84 10.62
CA TYR A 183 -8.46 -23.72 9.74
C TYR A 183 -7.63 -22.85 8.79
N TRP A 184 -6.37 -23.23 8.51
CA TRP A 184 -5.52 -22.45 7.62
C TRP A 184 -4.48 -23.26 6.88
N VAL A 185 -3.96 -22.68 5.80
CA VAL A 185 -2.76 -23.11 5.11
C VAL A 185 -1.77 -21.95 5.02
N ASP A 186 -0.47 -22.27 5.08
CA ASP A 186 0.62 -21.32 4.86
C ASP A 186 1.33 -21.64 3.54
N ILE A 187 1.47 -20.64 2.66
CA ILE A 187 2.05 -20.77 1.32
C ILE A 187 3.29 -19.87 1.25
N PRO A 188 4.49 -20.38 0.99
CA PRO A 188 5.67 -19.56 0.87
C PRO A 188 5.73 -18.83 -0.48
N LEU A 189 6.17 -17.58 -0.49
CA LEU A 189 6.68 -16.93 -1.67
C LEU A 189 8.07 -17.49 -2.02
N VAL A 190 8.41 -17.54 -3.31
CA VAL A 190 9.75 -17.96 -3.73
C VAL A 190 10.81 -16.98 -3.17
N LYS A 191 12.00 -17.48 -2.81
CA LYS A 191 13.07 -16.66 -2.21
C LYS A 191 13.40 -15.40 -3.03
N GLN A 192 13.27 -15.47 -4.36
CA GLN A 192 13.56 -14.36 -5.27
C GLN A 192 12.35 -13.45 -5.56
N PHE A 193 11.24 -13.55 -4.83
CA PHE A 193 10.00 -12.82 -5.18
C PHE A 193 10.20 -11.31 -5.32
N LYS A 194 11.08 -10.69 -4.52
CA LYS A 194 11.40 -9.26 -4.62
C LYS A 194 12.14 -8.94 -5.92
N ARG A 195 13.05 -9.81 -6.37
CA ARG A 195 13.74 -9.66 -7.64
C ARG A 195 12.77 -9.80 -8.82
N ILE A 196 11.87 -10.78 -8.77
CA ILE A 196 10.81 -10.97 -9.77
C ILE A 196 9.91 -9.73 -9.83
N SER A 197 9.56 -9.16 -8.68
CA SER A 197 8.77 -7.94 -8.60
C SER A 197 9.51 -6.73 -9.19
N ALA A 198 10.79 -6.57 -8.87
CA ALA A 198 11.61 -5.51 -9.45
C ALA A 198 11.69 -5.61 -10.98
N GLN A 199 11.90 -6.82 -11.52
CA GLN A 199 11.92 -7.06 -12.97
C GLN A 199 10.58 -6.70 -13.64
N GLN A 200 9.44 -6.94 -12.98
CA GLN A 200 8.13 -6.57 -13.50
C GLN A 200 7.98 -5.04 -13.63
N TYR A 201 8.53 -4.28 -12.71
CA TYR A 201 8.41 -2.81 -12.69
C TYR A 201 9.58 -2.09 -13.37
N LEU A 202 10.61 -2.83 -13.83
CA LEU A 202 11.79 -2.26 -14.49
C LEU A 202 11.44 -1.29 -15.64
N PRO A 203 10.53 -1.59 -16.58
CA PRO A 203 10.21 -0.65 -17.66
C PRO A 203 9.71 0.70 -17.15
N TYR A 204 8.88 0.71 -16.11
CA TYR A 204 8.32 1.94 -15.52
C TYR A 204 9.39 2.71 -14.73
N VAL A 205 10.23 2.00 -13.98
CA VAL A 205 11.34 2.60 -13.23
C VAL A 205 12.34 3.23 -14.18
N SER A 206 12.79 2.50 -15.21
CA SER A 206 13.75 3.02 -16.19
C SER A 206 13.22 4.24 -16.95
N GLN A 207 11.94 4.22 -17.34
CA GLN A 207 11.32 5.37 -18.00
C GLN A 207 11.29 6.59 -17.08
N SER A 208 10.83 6.43 -15.83
CA SER A 208 10.70 7.53 -14.88
C SER A 208 12.05 8.04 -14.38
N ALA A 209 13.00 7.14 -14.09
CA ALA A 209 14.35 7.48 -13.66
C ALA A 209 15.07 8.32 -14.72
N ARG A 210 15.02 7.89 -15.99
CA ARG A 210 15.59 8.66 -17.12
C ARG A 210 14.94 10.04 -17.24
N LYS A 211 13.61 10.10 -17.20
CA LYS A 211 12.86 11.36 -17.33
C LYS A 211 13.20 12.36 -16.23
N HIS A 212 13.36 11.89 -15.00
CA HIS A 212 13.61 12.73 -13.82
C HIS A 212 15.07 12.79 -13.43
N ARG A 213 15.99 12.20 -14.22
CA ARG A 213 17.45 12.16 -13.97
C ARG A 213 17.77 11.61 -12.59
N LEU A 214 17.24 10.43 -12.29
CA LEU A 214 17.44 9.70 -11.05
C LEU A 214 18.21 8.40 -11.29
N ASP A 215 18.86 7.91 -10.25
CA ASP A 215 19.42 6.57 -10.21
C ASP A 215 18.27 5.53 -10.10
N GLU A 216 18.22 4.56 -11.02
CA GLU A 216 17.22 3.47 -11.00
C GLU A 216 17.30 2.67 -9.71
N ALA A 217 18.52 2.44 -9.18
CA ALA A 217 18.73 1.73 -7.93
C ALA A 217 18.09 2.47 -6.74
N LEU A 218 18.12 3.80 -6.73
CA LEU A 218 17.43 4.61 -5.72
C LEU A 218 15.91 4.43 -5.80
N VAL A 219 15.34 4.47 -7.01
CA VAL A 219 13.89 4.31 -7.19
C VAL A 219 13.44 2.92 -6.71
N PHE A 220 14.15 1.85 -7.07
CA PHE A 220 13.88 0.51 -6.59
C PHE A 220 14.02 0.37 -5.07
N ALA A 221 15.04 0.99 -4.48
CA ALA A 221 15.25 0.97 -3.04
C ALA A 221 14.10 1.67 -2.27
N ILE A 222 13.59 2.76 -2.81
CA ILE A 222 12.40 3.44 -2.28
C ILE A 222 11.17 2.53 -2.38
N ILE A 223 10.89 1.93 -3.54
CA ILE A 223 9.77 1.00 -3.72
C ILE A 223 9.87 -0.17 -2.73
N GLU A 224 11.03 -0.80 -2.59
CA GLU A 224 11.20 -1.90 -1.64
C GLU A 224 11.03 -1.44 -0.19
N THR A 225 11.44 -0.22 0.14
CA THR A 225 11.31 0.34 1.49
C THR A 225 9.88 0.68 1.83
N GLU A 226 9.16 1.28 0.89
CA GLU A 226 7.78 1.77 1.07
C GLU A 226 6.75 0.65 1.08
N SER A 227 6.85 -0.29 0.16
CA SER A 227 5.80 -1.28 -0.07
C SER A 227 6.28 -2.73 -0.15
N SER A 228 7.59 -3.01 -0.15
CA SER A 228 8.14 -4.33 -0.51
C SER A 228 7.57 -4.85 -1.84
N PHE A 229 7.31 -3.95 -2.79
CA PHE A 229 6.67 -4.22 -4.10
C PHE A 229 5.20 -4.64 -4.02
N ASN A 230 4.49 -4.34 -2.94
CA ASN A 230 3.05 -4.51 -2.84
C ASN A 230 2.32 -3.43 -3.67
N PRO A 231 1.64 -3.75 -4.78
CA PRO A 231 0.91 -2.76 -5.57
C PRO A 231 -0.40 -2.32 -4.89
N PHE A 232 -0.90 -3.10 -3.93
CA PHE A 232 -2.11 -2.83 -3.15
C PHE A 232 -1.80 -2.06 -1.85
N ALA A 233 -0.58 -1.57 -1.69
CA ALA A 233 -0.11 -0.93 -0.47
C ALA A 233 -0.93 0.31 -0.10
N VAL A 234 -1.43 0.33 1.13
CA VAL A 234 -2.13 1.47 1.74
C VAL A 234 -1.57 1.69 3.14
N SER A 235 -1.22 2.92 3.48
CA SER A 235 -0.82 3.26 4.85
C SER A 235 -1.99 3.83 5.64
N ARG A 236 -1.85 3.83 6.97
CA ARG A 236 -2.80 4.52 7.88
C ARG A 236 -2.93 6.03 7.59
N SER A 237 -1.91 6.63 6.97
CA SER A 237 -1.90 8.05 6.58
C SER A 237 -2.41 8.25 5.15
N HIS A 238 -3.08 7.26 4.54
CA HIS A 238 -3.62 7.29 3.18
C HIS A 238 -2.56 7.57 2.10
N ALA A 239 -1.39 6.95 2.25
CA ALA A 239 -0.41 6.84 1.18
C ALA A 239 -0.70 5.57 0.37
N TYR A 240 -0.54 5.62 -0.96
CA TYR A 240 -1.00 4.58 -1.88
C TYR A 240 0.10 4.06 -2.78
N GLY A 241 0.05 2.75 -3.03
CA GLY A 241 0.81 2.04 -4.06
C GLY A 241 2.29 1.88 -3.77
N LEU A 242 3.04 1.52 -4.80
CA LEU A 242 4.43 1.07 -4.72
C LEU A 242 5.38 2.04 -4.00
N MET A 243 5.24 3.34 -4.24
CA MET A 243 6.07 4.39 -3.65
C MET A 243 5.35 5.17 -2.54
N GLN A 244 4.21 4.68 -2.03
CA GLN A 244 3.44 5.26 -0.94
C GLN A 244 3.21 6.77 -1.10
N ILE A 245 2.53 7.13 -2.18
CA ILE A 245 2.26 8.53 -2.51
C ILE A 245 1.05 9.05 -1.74
N MET A 246 1.23 10.10 -0.98
CA MET A 246 0.14 10.85 -0.35
C MET A 246 -0.45 11.86 -1.35
N PRO A 247 -1.77 11.80 -1.65
CA PRO A 247 -2.41 12.68 -2.64
C PRO A 247 -2.25 14.18 -2.33
N ASN A 248 -2.33 14.55 -1.05
CA ASN A 248 -2.36 15.94 -0.59
C ASN A 248 -0.97 16.59 -0.47
N THR A 249 0.11 15.81 -0.52
CA THR A 249 1.49 16.29 -0.40
C THR A 249 2.31 15.98 -1.65
N ALA A 250 3.03 14.86 -1.68
CA ALA A 250 3.85 14.45 -2.82
C ALA A 250 3.08 14.39 -4.15
N GLY A 251 1.84 13.89 -4.11
CA GLY A 251 0.96 13.85 -5.28
C GLY A 251 0.63 15.25 -5.79
N ARG A 252 0.16 16.16 -4.91
CA ARG A 252 -0.16 17.54 -5.27
C ARG A 252 1.07 18.31 -5.76
N ASP A 253 2.20 18.17 -5.07
CA ASP A 253 3.47 18.78 -5.49
C ASP A 253 3.89 18.38 -6.90
N TYR A 254 3.76 17.10 -7.24
CA TYR A 254 4.02 16.60 -8.59
C TYR A 254 3.12 17.25 -9.62
N PHE A 255 1.82 17.28 -9.38
CA PHE A 255 0.88 17.88 -10.34
C PHE A 255 1.06 19.39 -10.47
N GLN A 256 1.28 20.11 -9.38
CA GLN A 256 1.50 21.55 -9.42
C GLN A 256 2.83 21.92 -10.10
N ARG A 257 3.93 21.26 -9.70
CA ARG A 257 5.27 21.68 -10.13
C ARG A 257 5.68 21.10 -11.46
N ILE A 258 5.31 19.85 -11.77
CA ILE A 258 5.70 19.17 -13.01
C ILE A 258 4.59 19.24 -14.06
N LYS A 259 3.34 18.94 -13.68
CA LYS A 259 2.22 18.96 -14.64
C LYS A 259 1.57 20.33 -14.80
N LYS A 260 1.92 21.33 -13.98
CA LYS A 260 1.35 22.70 -13.98
C LYS A 260 -0.16 22.71 -13.79
N ARG A 261 -0.67 21.80 -12.97
CA ARG A 261 -2.09 21.66 -12.65
C ARG A 261 -2.25 21.55 -11.14
N ASP A 262 -3.18 22.30 -10.54
CA ASP A 262 -3.48 22.18 -9.11
C ASP A 262 -4.56 21.10 -8.90
N ILE A 263 -4.15 19.85 -9.03
CA ILE A 263 -5.01 18.70 -8.78
C ILE A 263 -4.35 17.74 -7.79
N ARG A 264 -5.17 16.95 -7.12
CA ARG A 264 -4.75 15.87 -6.25
C ARG A 264 -5.05 14.55 -6.96
N PRO A 265 -4.07 13.67 -7.13
CA PRO A 265 -4.33 12.37 -7.76
C PRO A 265 -5.27 11.54 -6.89
N THR A 266 -6.20 10.83 -7.53
CA THR A 266 -7.12 9.92 -6.84
C THR A 266 -6.40 8.65 -6.37
N ARG A 267 -6.98 7.92 -5.40
CA ARG A 267 -6.53 6.59 -4.99
C ARG A 267 -6.38 5.66 -6.20
N GLN A 268 -7.40 5.64 -7.07
CA GLN A 268 -7.40 4.79 -8.26
C GLN A 268 -6.27 5.14 -9.24
N TYR A 269 -5.94 6.43 -9.40
CA TYR A 269 -4.79 6.86 -10.20
C TYR A 269 -3.47 6.36 -9.63
N LEU A 270 -3.32 6.41 -8.30
CA LEU A 270 -2.10 6.01 -7.59
C LEU A 270 -1.93 4.50 -7.44
N PHE A 271 -2.99 3.71 -7.56
CA PHE A 271 -2.87 2.25 -7.63
C PHE A 271 -2.36 1.75 -9.00
N ASN A 272 -2.36 2.58 -10.03
CA ASN A 272 -1.67 2.23 -11.27
C ASN A 272 -0.15 2.32 -11.06
N ALA A 273 0.55 1.22 -11.24
CA ALA A 273 2.00 1.10 -10.96
C ALA A 273 2.83 2.13 -11.74
N GLN A 274 2.54 2.33 -13.03
CA GLN A 274 3.26 3.30 -13.87
C GLN A 274 3.05 4.73 -13.37
N ASN A 275 1.82 5.10 -13.07
CA ASN A 275 1.49 6.43 -12.55
C ASN A 275 2.13 6.66 -11.17
N ASN A 276 2.10 5.65 -10.29
CA ASN A 276 2.66 5.73 -8.95
C ASN A 276 4.18 5.96 -8.99
N ILE A 277 4.89 5.17 -9.80
CA ILE A 277 6.34 5.29 -10.00
C ILE A 277 6.68 6.64 -10.63
N GLU A 278 5.91 7.10 -11.61
CA GLU A 278 6.11 8.41 -12.24
C GLU A 278 5.93 9.56 -11.24
N VAL A 279 4.88 9.54 -10.43
CA VAL A 279 4.63 10.59 -9.41
C VAL A 279 5.72 10.56 -8.34
N GLY A 280 6.09 9.38 -7.83
CA GLY A 280 7.12 9.23 -6.82
C GLY A 280 8.50 9.68 -7.31
N SER A 281 8.89 9.28 -8.51
CA SER A 281 10.13 9.72 -9.15
C SER A 281 10.13 11.24 -9.40
N GLY A 282 9.01 11.79 -9.88
CA GLY A 282 8.84 13.22 -10.03
C GLY A 282 8.97 13.97 -8.70
N TYR A 283 8.43 13.42 -7.60
CA TYR A 283 8.59 14.02 -6.29
C TYR A 283 10.05 13.98 -5.78
N LEU A 284 10.79 12.90 -6.04
CA LEU A 284 12.24 12.84 -5.77
C LEU A 284 12.99 13.96 -6.50
N SER A 285 12.65 14.23 -7.77
CA SER A 285 13.25 15.33 -8.52
C SER A 285 12.86 16.70 -7.95
N ILE A 286 11.64 16.88 -7.48
CA ILE A 286 11.21 18.11 -6.78
C ILE A 286 12.00 18.32 -5.49
N LEU A 287 12.24 17.26 -4.73
CA LEU A 287 13.09 17.33 -3.53
C LEU A 287 14.50 17.80 -3.90
N ARG A 288 15.10 17.23 -4.95
CA ARG A 288 16.43 17.63 -5.44
C ARG A 288 16.47 19.06 -5.94
N ASP A 289 15.62 19.39 -6.90
CA ASP A 289 15.77 20.60 -7.73
C ASP A 289 15.12 21.85 -7.10
N ALA A 290 14.17 21.65 -6.13
CA ALA A 290 13.48 22.75 -5.49
C ALA A 290 13.71 22.83 -3.97
N TYR A 291 13.40 21.74 -3.23
CA TYR A 291 13.43 21.78 -1.77
C TYR A 291 14.85 21.70 -1.18
N LEU A 292 15.75 20.97 -1.82
CA LEU A 292 17.13 20.77 -1.36
C LEU A 292 18.17 21.35 -2.33
N ARG A 293 17.70 22.28 -3.17
CA ARG A 293 18.57 23.03 -4.07
C ARG A 293 19.61 23.82 -3.27
N GLY A 294 20.87 23.78 -3.72
CA GLY A 294 22.01 24.44 -3.08
C GLY A 294 22.84 23.54 -2.17
N ILE A 295 22.49 22.25 -2.06
CA ILE A 295 23.41 21.25 -1.49
C ILE A 295 24.36 20.81 -2.62
N ASP A 296 25.66 21.10 -2.45
CA ASP A 296 26.65 21.01 -3.53
C ASP A 296 27.15 19.57 -3.76
N ASN A 297 27.31 18.80 -2.70
CA ASN A 297 27.77 17.42 -2.81
C ASN A 297 26.60 16.49 -3.13
N GLU A 298 26.65 15.78 -4.27
CA GLU A 298 25.58 14.91 -4.78
C GLU A 298 25.19 13.82 -3.79
N LEU A 299 26.15 13.17 -3.12
CA LEU A 299 25.87 12.11 -2.16
C LEU A 299 25.22 12.65 -0.88
N SER A 300 25.65 13.83 -0.43
CA SER A 300 25.00 14.56 0.70
C SER A 300 23.57 14.92 0.34
N GLN A 301 23.35 15.41 -0.89
CA GLN A 301 22.01 15.74 -1.39
C GLN A 301 21.13 14.51 -1.47
N GLU A 302 21.64 13.36 -1.95
CA GLU A 302 20.92 12.10 -2.01
C GLU A 302 20.48 11.64 -0.62
N TYR A 303 21.34 11.68 0.39
CA TYR A 303 20.96 11.36 1.77
C TYR A 303 19.86 12.28 2.30
N CYS A 304 19.95 13.55 1.98
CA CYS A 304 18.91 14.53 2.32
C CYS A 304 17.59 14.25 1.57
N ILE A 305 17.63 13.90 0.29
CA ILE A 305 16.45 13.53 -0.51
C ILE A 305 15.76 12.31 0.11
N ILE A 306 16.51 11.27 0.43
CA ILE A 306 15.97 10.05 1.03
C ILE A 306 15.28 10.36 2.37
N ALA A 307 15.93 11.08 3.26
CA ALA A 307 15.35 11.46 4.55
C ALA A 307 14.14 12.38 4.41
N ALA A 308 14.17 13.31 3.44
CA ALA A 308 13.09 14.24 3.14
C ALA A 308 11.87 13.57 2.50
N TYR A 309 12.07 12.49 1.74
CA TYR A 309 10.98 11.73 1.14
C TYR A 309 10.03 11.19 2.23
N ASN A 310 10.57 10.60 3.27
CA ASN A 310 9.79 10.07 4.40
C ASN A 310 9.39 11.18 5.41
N GLY A 311 10.33 12.03 5.81
CA GLY A 311 10.15 12.99 6.91
C GLY A 311 9.69 14.39 6.51
N GLY A 312 9.79 14.73 5.21
CA GLY A 312 9.56 16.07 4.66
C GLY A 312 10.80 16.96 4.71
N ALA A 313 11.06 17.70 3.62
CA ALA A 313 12.25 18.55 3.47
C ALA A 313 12.35 19.65 4.53
N GLY A 314 11.23 20.23 4.94
CA GLY A 314 11.21 21.26 5.98
C GLY A 314 11.68 20.74 7.34
N GLN A 315 11.29 19.52 7.72
CA GLN A 315 11.71 18.93 8.99
C GLN A 315 13.17 18.49 8.94
N LEU A 316 13.61 17.93 7.82
CA LEU A 316 15.02 17.61 7.60
C LEU A 316 15.90 18.87 7.75
N LEU A 317 15.62 19.95 7.03
CA LEU A 317 16.42 21.17 7.09
C LEU A 317 16.45 21.77 8.50
N ARG A 318 15.29 21.82 9.17
CA ARG A 318 15.22 22.30 10.58
C ARG A 318 16.04 21.45 11.55
N SER A 319 16.37 20.22 11.22
CA SER A 319 17.28 19.42 12.06
C SER A 319 18.73 19.91 11.99
N PHE A 320 19.12 20.58 10.91
CA PHE A 320 20.44 21.21 10.77
C PHE A 320 20.45 22.67 11.29
N ASP A 321 19.46 23.47 10.91
CA ASP A 321 19.24 24.84 11.41
C ASP A 321 17.79 25.26 11.13
N ARG A 322 17.27 26.22 11.95
CA ARG A 322 15.92 26.79 11.73
C ARG A 322 15.86 27.66 10.46
N ASP A 323 16.95 28.36 10.15
CA ASP A 323 17.10 29.08 8.91
C ASP A 323 17.56 28.17 7.79
N ARG A 324 16.81 28.17 6.66
CA ARG A 324 17.08 27.29 5.51
C ARG A 324 18.47 27.53 4.90
N LYS A 325 18.91 28.80 4.78
CA LYS A 325 20.22 29.10 4.18
C LYS A 325 21.33 28.58 5.06
N LYS A 326 21.22 28.78 6.39
CA LYS A 326 22.17 28.25 7.37
C LYS A 326 22.18 26.72 7.39
N ALA A 327 21.00 26.08 7.29
CA ALA A 327 20.93 24.63 7.20
C ALA A 327 21.69 24.09 5.98
N ILE A 328 21.49 24.67 4.79
CA ILE A 328 22.20 24.29 3.57
C ILE A 328 23.70 24.56 3.70
N SER A 329 24.11 25.73 4.21
CA SER A 329 25.52 26.06 4.45
C SER A 329 26.17 25.06 5.41
N LYS A 330 25.47 24.67 6.49
CA LYS A 330 25.94 23.64 7.42
C LYS A 330 26.10 22.28 6.76
N ILE A 331 25.14 21.86 5.91
CA ILE A 331 25.25 20.62 5.15
C ILE A 331 26.47 20.66 4.23
N ASN A 332 26.69 21.78 3.51
CA ASN A 332 27.81 21.94 2.58
C ASN A 332 29.19 22.01 3.28
N SER A 333 29.22 22.37 4.56
CA SER A 333 30.46 22.37 5.37
C SER A 333 30.84 20.95 5.88
N MET A 334 29.97 19.95 5.68
CA MET A 334 30.18 18.57 6.13
C MET A 334 30.55 17.66 4.97
N SER A 335 31.37 16.63 5.24
CA SER A 335 31.53 15.52 4.30
C SER A 335 30.22 14.73 4.19
N SER A 336 30.02 14.00 3.08
CA SER A 336 28.81 13.16 2.91
C SER A 336 28.63 12.12 4.05
N GLN A 337 29.74 11.57 4.54
CA GLN A 337 29.74 10.68 5.71
C GLN A 337 29.20 11.39 6.98
N GLN A 338 29.63 12.62 7.22
CA GLN A 338 29.14 13.42 8.36
C GLN A 338 27.67 13.79 8.19
N VAL A 339 27.22 14.15 6.98
CA VAL A 339 25.79 14.40 6.69
C VAL A 339 24.95 13.15 7.00
N TYR A 340 25.36 11.98 6.49
CA TYR A 340 24.69 10.72 6.81
C TYR A 340 24.57 10.48 8.31
N GLN A 341 25.71 10.56 9.02
CA GLN A 341 25.74 10.34 10.47
C GLN A 341 24.89 11.37 11.23
N TYR A 342 24.90 12.62 10.79
CA TYR A 342 24.10 13.70 11.38
C TYR A 342 22.60 13.39 11.24
N ILE A 343 22.12 13.04 10.04
CA ILE A 343 20.71 12.67 9.81
C ILE A 343 20.31 11.48 10.68
N VAL A 344 21.14 10.42 10.68
CA VAL A 344 20.86 9.20 11.45
C VAL A 344 20.81 9.45 12.96
N LYS A 345 21.57 10.43 13.46
CA LYS A 345 21.65 10.75 14.90
C LYS A 345 20.63 11.80 15.34
N TYR A 346 20.45 12.85 14.55
CA TYR A 346 19.77 14.07 14.99
C TYR A 346 18.44 14.38 14.28
N HIS A 347 18.08 13.66 13.20
CA HIS A 347 16.76 13.86 12.61
C HIS A 347 15.67 13.58 13.67
N PRO A 348 14.66 14.47 13.87
CA PRO A 348 13.71 14.34 14.99
C PRO A 348 12.86 13.08 14.93
N LYS A 349 12.48 12.61 13.72
CA LYS A 349 11.72 11.36 13.56
C LYS A 349 12.67 10.17 13.50
N LEU A 350 12.50 9.22 14.43
CA LEU A 350 13.24 7.94 14.43
C LEU A 350 12.95 7.13 13.14
N GLU A 351 11.73 7.20 12.64
CA GLU A 351 11.34 6.55 11.39
C GLU A 351 12.22 7.01 10.23
N SER A 352 12.41 8.33 10.03
CA SER A 352 13.25 8.87 8.96
C SER A 352 14.73 8.51 9.10
N ARG A 353 15.23 8.39 10.34
CA ARG A 353 16.59 7.86 10.60
C ARG A 353 16.76 6.42 10.11
N ASN A 354 15.79 5.58 10.43
CA ASN A 354 15.78 4.17 10.02
C ASN A 354 15.49 4.02 8.52
N TYR A 355 14.66 4.90 7.98
CA TYR A 355 14.35 4.96 6.55
C TYR A 355 15.61 5.19 5.71
N LEU A 356 16.42 6.19 6.04
CA LEU A 356 17.69 6.46 5.35
C LEU A 356 18.60 5.22 5.35
N LYS A 357 18.78 4.57 6.51
CA LYS A 357 19.59 3.35 6.63
C LYS A 357 19.07 2.23 5.71
N LYS A 358 17.75 2.05 5.70
CA LYS A 358 17.08 0.98 4.95
C LYS A 358 17.19 1.20 3.44
N VAL A 359 16.92 2.43 2.97
CA VAL A 359 17.03 2.78 1.55
C VAL A 359 18.48 2.59 1.05
N ILE A 360 19.49 3.09 1.78
CA ILE A 360 20.89 2.91 1.40
C ILE A 360 21.28 1.43 1.35
N LYS A 361 20.81 0.62 2.30
CA LYS A 361 21.02 -0.83 2.27
C LYS A 361 20.40 -1.47 1.02
N PHE A 362 19.17 -1.11 0.67
CA PHE A 362 18.50 -1.66 -0.49
C PHE A 362 19.06 -1.14 -1.80
N LYS A 363 19.49 0.13 -1.86
CA LYS A 363 20.11 0.69 -3.06
C LYS A 363 21.31 -0.14 -3.53
N LYS A 364 22.18 -0.56 -2.60
CA LYS A 364 23.32 -1.46 -2.91
C LYS A 364 22.92 -2.78 -3.59
N LYS A 365 21.71 -3.25 -3.33
CA LYS A 365 21.18 -4.49 -3.91
C LYS A 365 20.79 -4.32 -5.39
N TYR A 366 20.44 -3.10 -5.81
CA TYR A 366 19.98 -2.76 -7.15
C TYR A 366 21.05 -2.02 -8.00
N SER A 367 22.21 -1.71 -7.43
CA SER A 367 23.37 -1.20 -8.18
C SER A 367 24.06 -2.40 -8.86
N PHE A 368 23.85 -2.55 -10.16
CA PHE A 368 24.45 -3.60 -10.98
C PHE A 368 25.74 -3.08 -11.63
#